data_aec13355e8b13649eabfaa119632a575
#
_entry.id   aec13355e8b13649eabfaa119632a575
#
_cell.length_a   1.000
_cell.length_b   1.000
_cell.length_c   1.000
_cell.angle_alpha   90.00
_cell.angle_beta   90.00
_cell.angle_gamma   90.00
#
_symmetry.space_group_name_H-M   'P 1'
#
loop_
_entity.id
_entity.type
_entity.pdbx_description
1 polymer ?
#
loop_
_entity_poly.entity_id
_entity_poly.type
_entity_poly.pdbx_seq_one_letter_code
_entity_poly.pdbx_strand_id
1 'polypeptide(L)'
;MEGPERFDRTGVVTRSLFGVHLEVPLSESFPLLTTKKVHFKSILCELFWFLRGETNIRCFHQNQITIWDEWADANGELGPIYGHQGRAWPGYRGETYDQLQAVIDTIRTSPYSRRLVVSAWNVGQLAEMRLPPCHVLCQFYADRLRLELSLRVYQRSADVFLGLPFNMTSNALLLHMVAQCVGYNPHHLLFAIGDAHLYKNHEAQARLQLERKPYALLTLRLNPYRRGIDECVPADVELVGY
;
A
#
# COMPACT_ATOMS: atom_id res chain seq x y z
N MET A 1 8.47 -3.28 21.35
CA MET A 1 8.58 -1.81 21.23
C MET A 1 8.78 -1.21 22.61
N GLU A 2 9.86 -0.49 22.80
CA GLU A 2 10.16 0.24 24.05
C GLU A 2 9.75 1.72 23.98
N GLY A 3 8.81 2.06 23.13
CA GLY A 3 8.33 3.43 22.98
C GLY A 3 7.40 3.90 24.09
N PRO A 4 7.20 5.22 24.25
CA PRO A 4 6.29 5.77 25.25
C PRO A 4 4.84 5.33 25.00
N GLU A 5 4.09 5.18 26.09
CA GLU A 5 2.64 4.95 26.02
C GLU A 5 1.93 6.26 25.63
N ARG A 6 0.96 6.12 24.71
CA ARG A 6 0.13 7.22 24.22
C ARG A 6 -1.33 6.81 24.20
N PHE A 7 -2.20 7.79 24.41
CA PHE A 7 -3.64 7.66 24.23
C PHE A 7 -4.02 8.33 22.91
N ASP A 8 -4.85 7.68 22.13
CA ASP A 8 -5.40 8.23 20.90
C ASP A 8 -6.94 8.25 20.92
N ARG A 9 -7.55 8.61 19.80
CA ARG A 9 -9.00 8.68 19.63
C ARG A 9 -9.72 7.33 19.79
N THR A 10 -9.03 6.21 19.71
CA THR A 10 -9.60 4.87 19.87
C THR A 10 -9.87 4.50 21.33
N GLY A 11 -9.29 5.25 22.27
CA GLY A 11 -9.35 4.96 23.70
C GLY A 11 -8.47 3.78 24.14
N VAL A 12 -7.73 3.16 23.21
CA VAL A 12 -6.77 2.10 23.50
C VAL A 12 -5.38 2.68 23.58
N VAL A 13 -4.63 2.33 24.63
CA VAL A 13 -3.22 2.74 24.79
C VAL A 13 -2.38 2.11 23.69
N THR A 14 -1.49 2.91 23.10
CA THR A 14 -0.49 2.45 22.15
C THR A 14 0.92 2.70 22.68
N ARG A 15 1.88 1.89 22.26
CA ARG A 15 3.31 2.19 22.35
C ARG A 15 3.80 2.64 20.97
N SER A 16 4.46 3.79 20.91
CA SER A 16 4.84 4.41 19.64
C SER A 16 6.34 4.67 19.56
N LEU A 17 6.88 4.55 18.34
CA LEU A 17 8.19 5.02 17.92
C LEU A 17 8.02 5.98 16.76
N PHE A 18 8.74 7.09 16.78
CA PHE A 18 8.69 8.07 15.70
C PHE A 18 9.95 7.98 14.82
N GLY A 19 9.74 8.02 13.48
CA GLY A 19 10.83 8.04 12.53
C GLY A 19 11.45 6.66 12.26
N VAL A 20 10.64 5.62 12.09
CA VAL A 20 11.11 4.27 11.79
C VAL A 20 11.33 4.09 10.28
N HIS A 21 12.41 3.40 9.91
CA HIS A 21 12.71 2.98 8.54
C HIS A 21 12.68 1.46 8.44
N LEU A 22 12.07 0.97 7.35
CA LEU A 22 12.02 -0.44 7.01
C LEU A 22 12.41 -0.60 5.54
N GLU A 23 13.27 -1.55 5.25
CA GLU A 23 13.67 -1.94 3.90
C GLU A 23 13.34 -3.42 3.68
N VAL A 24 12.72 -3.72 2.55
CA VAL A 24 12.29 -5.05 2.15
C VAL A 24 12.83 -5.33 0.75
N PRO A 25 13.84 -6.20 0.61
CA PRO A 25 14.31 -6.65 -0.69
C PRO A 25 13.26 -7.55 -1.35
N LEU A 26 12.95 -7.32 -2.62
CA LEU A 26 11.94 -8.08 -3.37
C LEU A 26 12.56 -9.01 -4.42
N SER A 27 13.89 -9.02 -4.55
CA SER A 27 14.61 -9.86 -5.49
C SER A 27 14.52 -11.37 -5.17
N GLU A 28 14.27 -11.72 -3.91
CA GLU A 28 14.29 -13.11 -3.46
C GLU A 28 12.89 -13.66 -3.16
N SER A 29 11.94 -12.80 -2.76
CA SER A 29 10.63 -13.25 -2.30
C SER A 29 9.58 -12.14 -2.29
N PHE A 30 8.33 -12.57 -2.23
CA PHE A 30 7.20 -11.67 -2.02
C PHE A 30 6.88 -11.53 -0.52
N PRO A 31 6.77 -10.29 0.02
CA PRO A 31 6.69 -10.05 1.46
C PRO A 31 5.24 -10.17 1.98
N LEU A 32 4.74 -11.37 2.09
CA LEU A 32 3.54 -11.69 2.85
C LEU A 32 3.94 -12.50 4.07
N LEU A 33 3.55 -12.05 5.27
CA LEU A 33 3.93 -12.72 6.51
C LEU A 33 3.38 -14.14 6.57
N THR A 34 4.24 -15.09 6.99
CA THR A 34 3.89 -16.50 7.21
C THR A 34 3.80 -16.86 8.70
N THR A 35 4.29 -16.00 9.59
CA THR A 35 4.19 -16.17 11.06
C THR A 35 2.83 -15.83 11.64
N LYS A 36 1.99 -15.17 10.84
CA LYS A 36 0.55 -14.98 11.11
C LYS A 36 -0.20 -14.97 9.78
N LYS A 37 -1.44 -15.46 9.79
CA LYS A 37 -2.28 -15.45 8.59
C LYS A 37 -2.69 -13.99 8.27
N VAL A 38 -2.41 -13.56 7.05
CA VAL A 38 -2.82 -12.27 6.50
C VAL A 38 -3.80 -12.54 5.35
N HIS A 39 -4.94 -11.88 5.34
CA HIS A 39 -5.99 -12.15 4.35
C HIS A 39 -5.64 -11.54 2.99
N PHE A 40 -4.88 -12.27 2.18
CA PHE A 40 -4.37 -11.81 0.88
C PHE A 40 -5.48 -11.35 -0.07
N LYS A 41 -6.65 -12.03 -0.07
CA LYS A 41 -7.81 -11.61 -0.89
C LYS A 41 -8.24 -10.16 -0.58
N SER A 42 -8.22 -9.74 0.70
CA SER A 42 -8.54 -8.36 1.06
C SER A 42 -7.50 -7.37 0.57
N ILE A 43 -6.21 -7.71 0.67
CA ILE A 43 -5.12 -6.87 0.14
C ILE A 43 -5.27 -6.68 -1.36
N LEU A 44 -5.53 -7.77 -2.08
CA LEU A 44 -5.72 -7.76 -3.52
C LEU A 44 -6.93 -6.89 -3.91
N CYS A 45 -8.08 -7.10 -3.27
CA CYS A 45 -9.29 -6.32 -3.51
C CYS A 45 -9.07 -4.83 -3.24
N GLU A 46 -8.41 -4.47 -2.13
CA GLU A 46 -8.12 -3.08 -1.77
C GLU A 46 -7.19 -2.42 -2.77
N LEU A 47 -6.10 -3.08 -3.17
CA LEU A 47 -5.18 -2.51 -4.16
C LEU A 47 -5.89 -2.26 -5.49
N PHE A 48 -6.67 -3.22 -6.00
CA PHE A 48 -7.41 -3.01 -7.23
C PHE A 48 -8.49 -1.94 -7.13
N TRP A 49 -9.10 -1.78 -5.96
CA TRP A 49 -10.01 -0.68 -5.67
C TRP A 49 -9.28 0.68 -5.72
N PHE A 50 -8.07 0.78 -5.14
CA PHE A 50 -7.22 1.97 -5.29
C PHE A 50 -6.83 2.23 -6.75
N LEU A 51 -6.43 1.20 -7.50
CA LEU A 51 -6.04 1.34 -8.90
C LEU A 51 -7.18 1.80 -9.81
N ARG A 52 -8.44 1.50 -9.45
CA ARG A 52 -9.62 2.00 -10.16
C ARG A 52 -10.07 3.40 -9.72
N GLY A 53 -9.43 3.98 -8.70
CA GLY A 53 -9.80 5.29 -8.17
C GLY A 53 -11.17 5.31 -7.48
N GLU A 54 -11.68 4.14 -7.10
CA GLU A 54 -13.00 3.99 -6.47
C GLU A 54 -13.01 4.55 -5.03
N THR A 55 -14.18 5.03 -4.60
CA THR A 55 -14.41 5.60 -3.26
C THR A 55 -15.50 4.85 -2.50
N ASN A 56 -16.30 4.04 -3.18
CA ASN A 56 -17.42 3.28 -2.60
C ASN A 56 -17.00 1.85 -2.27
N ILE A 57 -17.40 1.36 -1.08
CA ILE A 57 -17.04 0.02 -0.57
C ILE A 57 -17.84 -1.13 -1.16
N ARG A 58 -18.73 -0.90 -2.12
CA ARG A 58 -19.61 -1.93 -2.71
C ARG A 58 -18.83 -3.14 -3.23
N CYS A 59 -17.67 -2.90 -3.86
CA CYS A 59 -16.84 -3.99 -4.37
C CYS A 59 -16.30 -4.90 -3.26
N PHE A 60 -16.04 -4.38 -2.06
CA PHE A 60 -15.63 -5.18 -0.92
C PHE A 60 -16.77 -6.11 -0.47
N HIS A 61 -18.00 -5.60 -0.34
CA HIS A 61 -19.16 -6.40 0.04
C HIS A 61 -19.45 -7.51 -0.97
N GLN A 62 -19.33 -7.24 -2.28
CA GLN A 62 -19.46 -8.25 -3.34
C GLN A 62 -18.43 -9.38 -3.18
N ASN A 63 -17.30 -9.11 -2.56
CA ASN A 63 -16.22 -10.05 -2.27
C ASN A 63 -16.25 -10.62 -0.84
N GLN A 64 -17.25 -10.28 -0.03
CA GLN A 64 -17.39 -10.66 1.39
C GLN A 64 -16.22 -10.12 2.24
N ILE A 65 -15.80 -8.89 1.97
CA ILE A 65 -14.73 -8.18 2.68
C ILE A 65 -15.35 -6.97 3.38
N THR A 66 -14.93 -6.73 4.63
CA THR A 66 -15.52 -5.71 5.54
C THR A 66 -14.47 -4.74 6.10
N ILE A 67 -13.27 -4.70 5.53
CA ILE A 67 -12.12 -3.95 6.10
C ILE A 67 -12.33 -2.43 6.13
N TRP A 68 -13.30 -1.90 5.39
CA TRP A 68 -13.63 -0.48 5.33
C TRP A 68 -15.01 -0.12 5.90
N ASP A 69 -15.78 -1.09 6.39
CA ASP A 69 -17.17 -0.86 6.86
C ASP A 69 -17.26 0.15 8.03
N GLU A 70 -16.27 0.13 8.92
CA GLU A 70 -16.22 1.04 10.09
C GLU A 70 -16.12 2.51 9.67
N TRP A 71 -15.56 2.80 8.49
CA TRP A 71 -15.27 4.15 8.03
C TRP A 71 -16.30 4.70 7.05
N ALA A 72 -16.97 3.82 6.31
CA ALA A 72 -17.91 4.22 5.27
C ALA A 72 -19.16 4.89 5.86
N ASP A 73 -19.73 5.81 5.07
CA ASP A 73 -21.04 6.37 5.41
C ASP A 73 -22.19 5.39 5.09
N ALA A 74 -23.44 5.82 5.34
CA ALA A 74 -24.63 4.98 5.11
C ALA A 74 -24.82 4.56 3.64
N ASN A 75 -24.17 5.24 2.68
CA ASN A 75 -24.19 4.93 1.25
C ASN A 75 -22.99 4.10 0.82
N GLY A 76 -22.07 3.78 1.75
CA GLY A 76 -20.84 3.07 1.48
C GLY A 76 -19.72 3.96 0.92
N GLU A 77 -19.80 5.27 1.07
CA GLU A 77 -18.80 6.21 0.56
C GLU A 77 -17.74 6.55 1.61
N LEU A 78 -16.48 6.62 1.14
CA LEU A 78 -15.33 6.99 1.95
C LEU A 78 -14.79 8.39 1.65
N GLY A 79 -15.33 9.03 0.60
CA GLY A 79 -14.81 10.29 0.09
C GLY A 79 -13.54 10.12 -0.76
N PRO A 80 -12.89 11.22 -1.16
CA PRO A 80 -11.80 11.22 -2.14
C PRO A 80 -10.47 10.73 -1.54
N ILE A 81 -10.43 9.48 -1.03
CA ILE A 81 -9.25 8.88 -0.39
C ILE A 81 -8.36 8.14 -1.39
N TYR A 82 -7.14 7.85 -0.99
CA TYR A 82 -6.14 6.97 -1.65
C TYR A 82 -6.21 6.89 -3.18
N GLY A 83 -6.98 5.94 -3.72
CA GLY A 83 -7.08 5.67 -5.15
C GLY A 83 -7.60 6.86 -5.94
N HIS A 84 -8.60 7.57 -5.42
CA HIS A 84 -9.10 8.80 -6.03
C HIS A 84 -7.98 9.84 -6.19
N GLN A 85 -7.18 10.06 -5.15
CA GLN A 85 -6.07 11.00 -5.22
C GLN A 85 -4.98 10.54 -6.21
N GLY A 86 -4.69 9.23 -6.26
CA GLY A 86 -3.69 8.68 -7.16
C GLY A 86 -4.08 8.69 -8.64
N ARG A 87 -5.39 8.53 -8.94
CA ARG A 87 -5.92 8.33 -10.29
C ARG A 87 -6.74 9.49 -10.85
N ALA A 88 -7.24 10.37 -9.99
CA ALA A 88 -8.12 11.47 -10.37
C ALA A 88 -7.89 12.72 -9.51
N TRP A 89 -6.62 13.09 -9.27
CA TRP A 89 -6.28 14.28 -8.51
C TRP A 89 -6.92 15.53 -9.12
N PRO A 90 -7.69 16.33 -8.36
CA PRO A 90 -8.37 17.48 -8.89
C PRO A 90 -7.39 18.62 -9.23
N GLY A 91 -7.48 19.14 -10.43
CA GLY A 91 -6.74 20.29 -10.88
C GLY A 91 -7.49 21.60 -10.65
N TYR A 92 -6.78 22.72 -10.78
CA TYR A 92 -7.29 24.06 -10.48
C TYR A 92 -8.46 24.49 -11.39
N ARG A 93 -8.51 24.00 -12.63
CA ARG A 93 -9.51 24.38 -13.64
C ARG A 93 -10.59 23.31 -13.86
N GLY A 94 -10.69 22.34 -12.96
CA GLY A 94 -11.63 21.23 -13.05
C GLY A 94 -11.14 20.02 -13.86
N GLU A 95 -9.89 20.06 -14.35
CA GLU A 95 -9.21 18.88 -14.90
C GLU A 95 -8.86 17.87 -13.79
N THR A 96 -8.59 16.64 -14.18
CA THR A 96 -8.08 15.61 -13.28
C THR A 96 -6.72 15.11 -13.74
N TYR A 97 -5.86 14.76 -12.80
CA TYR A 97 -4.53 14.22 -13.06
C TYR A 97 -4.42 12.77 -12.56
N ASP A 98 -4.10 11.85 -13.46
CA ASP A 98 -3.73 10.49 -13.11
C ASP A 98 -2.23 10.46 -12.76
N GLN A 99 -1.92 10.56 -11.48
CA GLN A 99 -0.53 10.59 -10.99
C GLN A 99 0.19 9.27 -11.26
N LEU A 100 -0.50 8.14 -11.09
CA LEU A 100 0.11 6.81 -11.27
C LEU A 100 0.46 6.57 -12.74
N GLN A 101 -0.47 6.88 -13.67
CA GLN A 101 -0.18 6.76 -15.10
C GLN A 101 0.95 7.70 -15.52
N ALA A 102 0.96 8.93 -15.02
CA ALA A 102 2.03 9.89 -15.30
C ALA A 102 3.41 9.41 -14.82
N VAL A 103 3.47 8.71 -13.67
CA VAL A 103 4.72 8.06 -13.19
C VAL A 103 5.14 6.95 -14.14
N ILE A 104 4.23 6.05 -14.54
CA ILE A 104 4.51 4.95 -15.48
C ILE A 104 5.06 5.50 -16.80
N ASP A 105 4.43 6.51 -17.37
CA ASP A 105 4.85 7.13 -18.64
C ASP A 105 6.18 7.87 -18.50
N THR A 106 6.42 8.50 -17.34
CA THR A 106 7.69 9.15 -17.06
C THR A 106 8.83 8.14 -16.91
N ILE A 107 8.61 6.98 -16.27
CA ILE A 107 9.63 5.90 -16.20
C ILE A 107 10.01 5.43 -17.60
N ARG A 108 9.05 5.27 -18.51
CA ARG A 108 9.29 4.84 -19.90
C ARG A 108 10.11 5.84 -20.69
N THR A 109 9.86 7.13 -20.52
CA THR A 109 10.46 8.21 -21.34
C THR A 109 11.65 8.88 -20.68
N SER A 110 11.69 8.97 -19.35
CA SER A 110 12.69 9.68 -18.57
C SER A 110 12.96 8.98 -17.23
N PRO A 111 13.54 7.76 -17.25
CA PRO A 111 13.68 6.90 -16.05
C PRO A 111 14.51 7.53 -14.93
N TYR A 112 15.40 8.46 -15.24
CA TYR A 112 16.19 9.18 -14.23
C TYR A 112 15.48 10.39 -13.62
N SER A 113 14.18 10.59 -13.91
CA SER A 113 13.38 11.64 -13.30
C SER A 113 13.33 11.49 -11.79
N ARG A 114 13.47 12.60 -11.07
CA ARG A 114 13.29 12.67 -9.62
C ARG A 114 11.84 13.02 -9.23
N ARG A 115 10.93 13.06 -10.23
CA ARG A 115 9.52 13.44 -10.07
C ARG A 115 8.57 12.23 -10.19
N LEU A 116 9.07 11.02 -9.93
CA LEU A 116 8.29 9.79 -9.97
C LEU A 116 7.51 9.64 -8.65
N VAL A 117 6.57 10.54 -8.42
CA VAL A 117 5.89 10.72 -7.13
C VAL A 117 4.38 10.62 -7.31
N VAL A 118 3.71 9.89 -6.40
CA VAL A 118 2.25 9.83 -6.24
C VAL A 118 1.93 10.29 -4.82
N SER A 119 1.12 11.35 -4.68
CA SER A 119 0.68 11.88 -3.39
C SER A 119 -0.79 11.55 -3.16
N ALA A 120 -1.11 11.04 -1.96
CA ALA A 120 -2.49 10.85 -1.52
C ALA A 120 -2.95 11.94 -0.55
N TRP A 121 -2.05 12.82 -0.09
CA TRP A 121 -2.32 13.85 0.91
C TRP A 121 -2.74 15.16 0.25
N ASN A 122 -4.03 15.30 -0.02
CA ASN A 122 -4.62 16.50 -0.57
C ASN A 122 -5.23 17.35 0.55
N VAL A 123 -4.50 18.38 0.99
CA VAL A 123 -4.91 19.25 2.11
C VAL A 123 -6.28 19.89 1.88
N GLY A 124 -6.60 20.23 0.64
CA GLY A 124 -7.88 20.85 0.28
C GLY A 124 -9.10 19.91 0.43
N GLN A 125 -8.87 18.61 0.46
CA GLN A 125 -9.94 17.59 0.52
C GLN A 125 -9.91 16.72 1.77
N LEU A 126 -8.99 16.95 2.73
CA LEU A 126 -8.90 16.13 3.94
C LEU A 126 -10.20 16.07 4.75
N ALA A 127 -10.95 17.17 4.77
CA ALA A 127 -12.21 17.25 5.49
C ALA A 127 -13.34 16.40 4.85
N GLU A 128 -13.21 16.08 3.57
CA GLU A 128 -14.16 15.24 2.82
C GLU A 128 -13.84 13.74 2.98
N MET A 129 -12.64 13.41 3.46
CA MET A 129 -12.16 12.03 3.62
C MET A 129 -12.66 11.44 4.94
N ARG A 130 -13.29 10.27 4.90
CA ARG A 130 -13.67 9.53 6.11
C ARG A 130 -12.47 9.07 6.93
N LEU A 131 -11.37 8.77 6.26
CA LEU A 131 -10.09 8.44 6.88
C LEU A 131 -8.95 9.10 6.08
N PRO A 132 -8.25 10.12 6.62
CA PRO A 132 -7.09 10.69 5.96
C PRO A 132 -6.01 9.65 5.69
N PRO A 133 -5.40 9.63 4.50
CA PRO A 133 -4.47 8.59 4.07
C PRO A 133 -3.31 8.37 5.04
N CYS A 134 -3.06 7.11 5.42
CA CYS A 134 -1.87 6.73 6.17
C CYS A 134 -0.64 6.68 5.25
N HIS A 135 -0.79 6.15 4.04
CA HIS A 135 0.21 6.25 2.97
C HIS A 135 0.09 7.62 2.32
N VAL A 136 0.94 8.53 2.71
CA VAL A 136 0.87 9.94 2.30
C VAL A 136 1.45 10.15 0.92
N LEU A 137 2.55 9.45 0.62
CA LEU A 137 3.34 9.66 -0.58
C LEU A 137 4.10 8.38 -0.95
N CYS A 138 4.08 8.09 -2.24
CA CYS A 138 4.91 7.05 -2.85
C CYS A 138 5.89 7.69 -3.84
N GLN A 139 7.16 7.27 -3.81
CA GLN A 139 8.17 7.68 -4.78
C GLN A 139 8.85 6.47 -5.38
N PHE A 140 8.86 6.40 -6.71
CA PHE A 140 9.58 5.37 -7.45
C PHE A 140 10.99 5.82 -7.78
N TYR A 141 11.89 4.84 -7.89
CA TYR A 141 13.26 5.02 -8.33
C TYR A 141 13.61 3.94 -9.35
N ALA A 142 13.96 4.34 -10.55
CA ALA A 142 14.31 3.43 -11.64
C ALA A 142 15.83 3.44 -11.88
N ASP A 143 16.45 2.26 -11.78
CA ASP A 143 17.81 2.03 -12.26
C ASP A 143 17.75 1.43 -13.66
N ARG A 144 17.96 2.26 -14.68
CA ARG A 144 17.90 1.84 -16.08
C ARG A 144 19.02 0.87 -16.47
N LEU A 145 20.16 0.96 -15.81
CA LEU A 145 21.32 0.11 -16.17
C LEU A 145 21.10 -1.32 -15.68
N ARG A 146 20.48 -1.47 -14.50
CA ARG A 146 20.16 -2.77 -13.91
C ARG A 146 18.77 -3.26 -14.25
N LEU A 147 17.93 -2.40 -14.84
CA LEU A 147 16.50 -2.62 -15.05
C LEU A 147 15.79 -2.96 -13.73
N GLU A 148 16.10 -2.20 -12.68
CA GLU A 148 15.54 -2.37 -11.34
C GLU A 148 14.64 -1.18 -10.98
N LEU A 149 13.49 -1.48 -10.39
CA LEU A 149 12.55 -0.48 -9.90
C LEU A 149 12.36 -0.64 -8.40
N SER A 150 12.53 0.44 -7.66
CA SER A 150 12.30 0.51 -6.21
C SER A 150 11.16 1.46 -5.89
N LEU A 151 10.52 1.25 -4.76
CA LEU A 151 9.43 2.08 -4.26
C LEU A 151 9.71 2.50 -2.82
N ARG A 152 9.64 3.81 -2.55
CA ARG A 152 9.63 4.36 -1.20
C ARG A 152 8.24 4.88 -0.85
N VAL A 153 7.73 4.46 0.31
CA VAL A 153 6.44 4.90 0.86
C VAL A 153 6.68 5.70 2.12
N TYR A 154 6.17 6.94 2.17
CA TYR A 154 6.04 7.66 3.43
C TYR A 154 4.68 7.35 4.04
N GLN A 155 4.70 6.71 5.21
CA GLN A 155 3.52 6.35 5.98
C GLN A 155 3.51 7.14 7.29
N ARG A 156 2.57 8.11 7.43
CA ARG A 156 2.50 8.98 8.61
C ARG A 156 2.16 8.25 9.90
N SER A 157 1.43 7.13 9.78
CA SER A 157 0.92 6.34 10.89
C SER A 157 0.83 4.87 10.48
N ALA A 158 1.34 3.97 11.30
CA ALA A 158 1.34 2.52 11.04
C ALA A 158 1.07 1.72 12.33
N ASP A 159 -0.09 1.04 12.38
CA ASP A 159 -0.25 -0.10 13.28
C ASP A 159 0.65 -1.24 12.82
N VAL A 160 1.69 -1.52 13.59
CA VAL A 160 2.73 -2.48 13.19
C VAL A 160 2.27 -3.93 13.25
N PHE A 161 1.19 -4.21 13.96
CA PHE A 161 0.68 -5.57 14.10
C PHE A 161 -0.38 -5.91 13.05
N LEU A 162 -1.37 -5.04 12.81
CA LEU A 162 -2.44 -5.27 11.84
C LEU A 162 -2.19 -4.58 10.49
N GLY A 163 -1.94 -3.27 10.51
CA GLY A 163 -1.89 -2.45 9.30
C GLY A 163 -0.61 -2.62 8.48
N LEU A 164 0.57 -2.53 9.12
CA LEU A 164 1.84 -2.53 8.39
C LEU A 164 2.07 -3.79 7.53
N PRO A 165 1.73 -5.02 7.99
CA PRO A 165 1.82 -6.21 7.14
C PRO A 165 0.95 -6.14 5.89
N PHE A 166 -0.25 -5.60 5.99
CA PHE A 166 -1.15 -5.35 4.87
C PHE A 166 -0.54 -4.36 3.88
N ASN A 167 -0.09 -3.22 4.42
CA ASN A 167 0.48 -2.13 3.61
C ASN A 167 1.77 -2.55 2.90
N MET A 168 2.62 -3.33 3.56
CA MET A 168 3.85 -3.87 2.99
C MET A 168 3.54 -4.77 1.79
N THR A 169 2.62 -5.71 1.94
CA THR A 169 2.21 -6.62 0.87
C THR A 169 1.53 -5.88 -0.29
N SER A 170 0.64 -4.94 0.00
CA SER A 170 -0.06 -4.13 -1.00
C SER A 170 0.91 -3.29 -1.83
N ASN A 171 1.86 -2.59 -1.19
CA ASN A 171 2.84 -1.77 -1.88
C ASN A 171 3.89 -2.62 -2.64
N ALA A 172 4.23 -3.82 -2.14
CA ALA A 172 5.05 -4.75 -2.90
C ALA A 172 4.35 -5.21 -4.18
N LEU A 173 3.06 -5.54 -4.10
CA LEU A 173 2.27 -5.90 -5.27
C LEU A 173 2.17 -4.74 -6.27
N LEU A 174 1.92 -3.52 -5.80
CA LEU A 174 1.93 -2.32 -6.65
C LEU A 174 3.28 -2.17 -7.37
N LEU A 175 4.40 -2.33 -6.66
CA LEU A 175 5.74 -2.23 -7.25
C LEU A 175 5.96 -3.31 -8.33
N HIS A 176 5.56 -4.56 -8.08
CA HIS A 176 5.63 -5.63 -9.08
C HIS A 176 4.79 -5.30 -10.34
N MET A 177 3.57 -4.80 -10.18
CA MET A 177 2.69 -4.45 -11.28
C MET A 177 3.26 -3.29 -12.11
N VAL A 178 3.73 -2.22 -11.45
CA VAL A 178 4.36 -1.08 -12.14
C VAL A 178 5.65 -1.50 -12.84
N ALA A 179 6.49 -2.31 -12.19
CA ALA A 179 7.72 -2.83 -12.77
C ALA A 179 7.44 -3.62 -14.06
N GLN A 180 6.43 -4.51 -14.04
CA GLN A 180 5.99 -5.23 -15.24
C GLN A 180 5.51 -4.30 -16.35
N CYS A 181 4.73 -3.26 -16.03
CA CYS A 181 4.24 -2.29 -17.01
C CYS A 181 5.37 -1.55 -17.73
N VAL A 182 6.49 -1.32 -17.06
CA VAL A 182 7.62 -0.56 -17.61
C VAL A 182 8.80 -1.44 -18.07
N GLY A 183 8.73 -2.75 -17.86
CA GLY A 183 9.78 -3.71 -18.25
C GLY A 183 11.00 -3.71 -17.33
N TYR A 184 10.79 -3.46 -16.04
CA TYR A 184 11.81 -3.49 -14.97
C TYR A 184 11.56 -4.66 -14.01
N ASN A 185 12.57 -5.00 -13.20
CA ASN A 185 12.43 -5.94 -12.10
C ASN A 185 12.16 -5.19 -10.79
N PRO A 186 11.22 -5.65 -9.94
CA PRO A 186 11.04 -5.08 -8.60
C PRO A 186 12.30 -5.35 -7.76
N HIS A 187 12.79 -4.31 -7.05
CA HIS A 187 14.06 -4.41 -6.32
C HIS A 187 13.87 -4.16 -4.81
N HIS A 188 13.71 -2.92 -4.37
CA HIS A 188 13.52 -2.59 -2.97
C HIS A 188 12.18 -1.90 -2.71
N LEU A 189 11.50 -2.33 -1.65
CA LEU A 189 10.39 -1.61 -1.04
C LEU A 189 10.87 -0.98 0.28
N LEU A 190 10.81 0.34 0.38
CA LEU A 190 11.29 1.09 1.53
C LEU A 190 10.11 1.83 2.19
N PHE A 191 10.02 1.76 3.52
CA PHE A 191 9.09 2.57 4.29
C PHE A 191 9.85 3.61 5.12
N ALA A 192 9.33 4.83 5.10
CA ALA A 192 9.63 5.86 6.09
C ALA A 192 8.34 6.08 6.90
N ILE A 193 8.34 5.61 8.15
CA ILE A 193 7.16 5.62 9.01
C ILE A 193 7.28 6.74 10.02
N GLY A 194 6.30 7.63 10.06
CA GLY A 194 6.19 8.68 11.06
C GLY A 194 5.93 8.08 12.44
N ASP A 195 4.70 7.73 12.74
CA ASP A 195 4.30 7.08 14.00
C ASP A 195 4.10 5.56 13.75
N ALA A 196 5.06 4.76 14.18
CA ALA A 196 4.95 3.30 14.22
C ALA A 196 4.44 2.90 15.61
N HIS A 197 3.21 2.33 15.69
CA HIS A 197 2.59 2.03 16.96
C HIS A 197 2.07 0.61 17.06
N LEU A 198 2.05 0.10 18.30
CA LEU A 198 1.48 -1.17 18.69
C LEU A 198 0.40 -0.92 19.75
N TYR A 199 -0.82 -1.35 19.49
CA TYR A 199 -1.90 -1.32 20.46
C TYR A 199 -1.62 -2.28 21.62
N LYS A 200 -1.88 -1.84 22.85
CA LYS A 200 -1.59 -2.60 24.07
C LYS A 200 -2.34 -3.93 24.14
N ASN A 201 -3.57 -3.96 23.61
CA ASN A 201 -4.37 -5.18 23.50
C ASN A 201 -3.83 -6.19 22.45
N HIS A 202 -2.83 -5.81 21.63
CA HIS A 202 -2.16 -6.68 20.67
C HIS A 202 -0.75 -7.14 21.13
N GLU A 203 -0.25 -6.67 22.28
CA GLU A 203 1.12 -7.00 22.72
C GLU A 203 1.35 -8.51 22.89
N ALA A 204 0.38 -9.23 23.52
CA ALA A 204 0.50 -10.67 23.73
C ALA A 204 0.57 -11.43 22.40
N GLN A 205 -0.29 -11.07 21.46
CA GLN A 205 -0.32 -11.68 20.12
C GLN A 205 0.95 -11.37 19.31
N ALA A 206 1.46 -10.14 19.43
CA ALA A 206 2.72 -9.75 18.77
C ALA A 206 3.92 -10.54 19.34
N ARG A 207 4.00 -10.72 20.67
CA ARG A 207 5.03 -11.56 21.30
C ARG A 207 4.94 -13.02 20.84
N LEU A 208 3.74 -13.58 20.83
CA LEU A 208 3.50 -14.93 20.33
C LEU A 208 3.92 -15.08 18.85
N GLN A 209 3.68 -14.07 18.02
CA GLN A 209 4.10 -14.09 16.62
C GLN A 209 5.62 -14.13 16.48
N LEU A 210 6.36 -13.39 17.32
CA LEU A 210 7.84 -13.36 17.30
C LEU A 210 8.47 -14.71 17.69
N GLU A 211 7.76 -15.58 18.41
CA GLU A 211 8.22 -16.93 18.78
C GLU A 211 8.06 -17.94 17.64
N ARG A 212 7.26 -17.62 16.62
CA ARG A 212 6.97 -18.53 15.50
C ARG A 212 8.10 -18.54 14.49
N LYS A 213 8.41 -19.71 13.98
CA LYS A 213 9.31 -19.87 12.84
C LYS A 213 8.55 -19.51 11.55
N PRO A 214 9.13 -18.69 10.66
CA PRO A 214 8.52 -18.43 9.35
C PRO A 214 8.54 -19.70 8.50
N TYR A 215 7.54 -19.83 7.61
CA TYR A 215 7.55 -20.83 6.55
C TYR A 215 8.48 -20.39 5.41
N ALA A 216 8.54 -21.21 4.35
CA ALA A 216 9.29 -20.88 3.15
C ALA A 216 8.84 -19.54 2.54
N LEU A 217 9.77 -18.88 1.87
CA LEU A 217 9.51 -17.64 1.16
C LEU A 217 8.49 -17.84 0.04
N LEU A 218 7.62 -16.85 -0.14
CA LEU A 218 6.54 -16.89 -1.12
C LEU A 218 6.99 -16.33 -2.46
N THR A 219 6.37 -16.79 -3.53
CA THR A 219 6.59 -16.29 -4.88
C THR A 219 5.31 -15.66 -5.41
N LEU A 220 5.43 -14.46 -5.96
CA LEU A 220 4.37 -13.80 -6.70
C LEU A 220 4.52 -14.07 -8.19
N ARG A 221 3.44 -14.43 -8.86
CA ARG A 221 3.36 -14.53 -10.31
C ARG A 221 2.28 -13.58 -10.81
N LEU A 222 2.65 -12.78 -11.80
CA LEU A 222 1.73 -11.91 -12.52
C LEU A 222 1.53 -12.46 -13.93
N ASN A 223 0.34 -12.28 -14.48
CA ASN A 223 0.06 -12.60 -15.88
C ASN A 223 0.99 -11.78 -16.80
N PRO A 224 1.93 -12.39 -17.53
CA PRO A 224 2.95 -11.69 -18.29
C PRO A 224 2.42 -10.94 -19.51
N TYR A 225 1.16 -11.16 -19.88
CA TYR A 225 0.53 -10.53 -21.05
C TYR A 225 -0.06 -9.14 -20.73
N ARG A 226 -0.15 -8.74 -19.45
CA ARG A 226 -0.63 -7.41 -19.05
C ARG A 226 0.51 -6.40 -19.16
N ARG A 227 0.31 -5.35 -19.95
CA ARG A 227 1.31 -4.30 -20.21
C ARG A 227 0.91 -2.93 -19.69
N GLY A 228 -0.37 -2.73 -19.40
CA GLY A 228 -0.94 -1.54 -18.77
C GLY A 228 -1.42 -1.82 -17.35
N ILE A 229 -1.33 -0.83 -16.48
CA ILE A 229 -1.80 -0.97 -15.09
C ILE A 229 -3.31 -1.20 -15.04
N ASP A 230 -4.06 -0.61 -15.95
CA ASP A 230 -5.53 -0.71 -16.04
C ASP A 230 -6.00 -2.02 -16.71
N GLU A 231 -5.10 -2.75 -17.37
CA GLU A 231 -5.40 -4.05 -17.94
C GLU A 231 -5.41 -5.17 -16.88
N CYS A 232 -4.77 -4.92 -15.75
CA CYS A 232 -4.62 -5.91 -14.70
C CYS A 232 -5.94 -6.13 -13.96
N VAL A 233 -6.23 -7.39 -13.66
CA VAL A 233 -7.39 -7.80 -12.85
C VAL A 233 -6.92 -8.73 -11.72
N PRO A 234 -7.70 -8.91 -10.64
CA PRO A 234 -7.31 -9.78 -9.53
C PRO A 234 -6.92 -11.20 -9.94
N ALA A 235 -7.54 -11.74 -11.00
CA ALA A 235 -7.24 -13.08 -11.54
C ALA A 235 -5.85 -13.19 -12.22
N ASP A 236 -5.20 -12.06 -12.53
CA ASP A 236 -3.85 -12.03 -13.08
C ASP A 236 -2.75 -12.19 -12.02
N VAL A 237 -3.13 -12.29 -10.74
CA VAL A 237 -2.21 -12.35 -9.59
C VAL A 237 -2.31 -13.73 -8.94
N GLU A 238 -1.21 -14.47 -8.95
CA GLU A 238 -1.07 -15.77 -8.28
C GLU A 238 -0.01 -15.69 -7.18
N LEU A 239 -0.36 -16.13 -5.97
CA LEU A 239 0.58 -16.27 -4.86
C LEU A 239 0.88 -17.76 -4.65
N VAL A 240 2.14 -18.14 -4.82
CA VAL A 240 2.59 -19.52 -4.71
C VAL A 240 3.20 -19.78 -3.34
N GLY A 241 2.72 -20.81 -2.65
CA GLY A 241 3.25 -21.25 -1.37
C GLY A 241 2.55 -20.71 -0.11
N TYR A 242 1.40 -20.04 -0.26
CA TYR A 242 0.64 -19.48 0.88
C TYR A 242 -0.61 -20.29 1.23
#